data_9f0a389e4c6da71ecb119f0e5f71c22f
#
_entry.id   9f0a389e4c6da71ecb119f0e5f71c22f
#
_cell.length_a   1.000
_cell.length_b   1.000
_cell.length_c   1.000
_cell.angle_alpha   90.00
_cell.angle_beta   90.00
_cell.angle_gamma   90.00
#
_symmetry.space_group_name_H-M   'P 1'
#
loop_
_entity.id
_entity.type
_entity.pdbx_description
1 polymer ?
#
loop_
_entity_poly.entity_id
_entity_poly.type
_entity_poly.pdbx_seq_one_letter_code
_entity_poly.pdbx_strand_id
1 'polypeptide(L)'
;PGAPNAPVTHLQIDDIAYGATPSEILTALQDRLESDDPDVLILSTAALVPALFETAQQSERVLQLGRQSGYEQLASQSTYESYGQVGHSPARYNVPGRVIIDKSNTFFYDETNLDGCLDLVERSRKPLQELSWASIGNVLTAIQIREALSRNVLVPWKSWRHEFPKQMRQLHEADRGGFTFAPEVGVHDTVHELDFSSLYPNITCTRNISPETIRCDCHNRTDVPGLGYSICDEPGYLPDVLQPIIDDRDELKTRIAQTNDSDVRETLQDQSDALKWILVSCFGYQGFSNAKFGRIECHEAINAFAREILLTAKQRLEAGGWRVVHGIVDSIWVTPDPDVAADRRECLDTIAAEISETTEIRLEY
;
A
#
# COMPACT_ATOMS: atom_id res chain seq x y z
N PRO A 1 -4.05 30.79 9.27
CA PRO A 1 -2.61 30.98 9.05
C PRO A 1 -2.26 32.40 9.42
N GLY A 2 -1.54 32.55 10.58
CA GLY A 2 -1.00 33.83 11.01
C GLY A 2 0.17 34.28 10.12
N ALA A 3 0.60 35.54 10.32
CA ALA A 3 1.81 36.01 9.63
C ALA A 3 3.00 35.13 9.99
N PRO A 4 3.98 34.90 9.09
CA PRO A 4 5.23 34.26 9.44
C PRO A 4 5.84 34.97 10.67
N ASN A 5 6.27 34.19 11.65
CA ASN A 5 6.84 34.66 12.93
C ASN A 5 5.84 35.28 13.92
N ALA A 6 4.54 35.12 13.76
CA ALA A 6 3.58 35.48 14.79
C ALA A 6 3.65 34.47 15.97
N PRO A 7 3.62 34.91 17.23
CA PRO A 7 3.64 34.00 18.36
C PRO A 7 2.38 33.12 18.39
N VAL A 8 2.52 31.89 18.86
CA VAL A 8 1.41 30.97 19.05
C VAL A 8 0.47 31.52 20.14
N THR A 9 -0.79 31.78 19.78
CA THR A 9 -1.81 32.31 20.67
C THR A 9 -2.91 31.32 21.02
N HIS A 10 -2.96 30.19 20.30
CA HIS A 10 -3.88 29.09 20.57
C HIS A 10 -3.18 27.77 20.25
N LEU A 11 -3.32 26.80 21.13
CA LEU A 11 -2.81 25.44 20.99
C LEU A 11 -3.88 24.47 21.46
N GLN A 12 -4.12 23.44 20.71
CA GLN A 12 -4.95 22.31 21.13
C GLN A 12 -4.04 21.10 21.35
N ILE A 13 -4.18 20.46 22.50
CA ILE A 13 -3.52 19.19 22.83
C ILE A 13 -4.63 18.21 23.15
N ASP A 14 -4.73 17.15 22.38
CA ASP A 14 -5.86 16.23 22.38
C ASP A 14 -7.20 17.01 22.26
N ASP A 15 -8.11 16.85 23.20
CA ASP A 15 -9.41 17.54 23.24
C ASP A 15 -9.40 18.86 24.03
N ILE A 16 -8.25 19.27 24.55
CA ILE A 16 -8.13 20.48 25.41
C ILE A 16 -7.54 21.62 24.60
N ALA A 17 -8.33 22.70 24.47
CA ALA A 17 -7.88 23.95 23.85
C ALA A 17 -7.28 24.90 24.88
N TYR A 18 -6.06 25.34 24.63
CA TYR A 18 -5.35 26.35 25.40
C TYR A 18 -5.36 27.67 24.62
N GLY A 19 -6.11 28.65 25.11
CA GLY A 19 -6.16 30.00 24.54
C GLY A 19 -5.81 30.99 25.65
N ALA A 20 -4.60 31.57 25.57
CA ALA A 20 -4.12 32.48 26.60
C ALA A 20 -2.89 33.25 26.08
N THR A 21 -2.08 33.76 26.97
CA THR A 21 -0.79 34.32 26.59
C THR A 21 0.16 33.24 26.10
N PRO A 22 1.09 33.55 25.17
CA PRO A 22 2.10 32.60 24.71
C PRO A 22 2.84 31.89 25.84
N SER A 23 3.13 32.60 26.93
CA SER A 23 3.81 32.06 28.14
C SER A 23 2.96 30.98 28.84
N GLU A 24 1.65 31.17 28.97
CA GLU A 24 0.73 30.20 29.59
C GLU A 24 0.58 28.94 28.72
N ILE A 25 0.49 29.10 27.40
CA ILE A 25 0.43 28.00 26.43
C ILE A 25 1.70 27.13 26.53
N LEU A 26 2.88 27.77 26.55
CA LEU A 26 4.16 27.05 26.67
C LEU A 26 4.30 26.34 28.02
N THR A 27 3.80 26.93 29.11
CA THR A 27 3.80 26.29 30.43
C THR A 27 2.89 25.03 30.40
N ALA A 28 1.66 25.17 29.92
CA ALA A 28 0.74 24.04 29.82
C ALA A 28 1.28 22.90 28.94
N LEU A 29 1.92 23.26 27.84
CA LEU A 29 2.57 22.26 26.96
C LEU A 29 3.72 21.53 27.67
N GLN A 30 4.58 22.28 28.38
CA GLN A 30 5.71 21.72 29.11
C GLN A 30 5.23 20.80 30.25
N ASP A 31 4.25 21.26 31.04
CA ASP A 31 3.65 20.46 32.12
C ASP A 31 3.05 19.16 31.60
N ARG A 32 2.38 19.20 30.42
CA ARG A 32 1.82 18.03 29.78
C ARG A 32 2.91 17.05 29.32
N LEU A 33 3.95 17.55 28.66
CA LEU A 33 5.08 16.74 28.22
C LEU A 33 5.84 16.08 29.38
N GLU A 34 5.93 16.78 30.53
CA GLU A 34 6.57 16.25 31.75
C GLU A 34 5.70 15.19 32.44
N SER A 35 4.37 15.38 32.47
CA SER A 35 3.46 14.45 33.14
C SER A 35 3.29 13.15 32.36
N ASP A 36 3.16 13.22 31.04
CA ASP A 36 2.81 12.09 30.20
C ASP A 36 4.04 11.39 29.60
N ASP A 37 5.15 12.11 29.47
CA ASP A 37 6.40 11.66 28.84
C ASP A 37 6.20 10.84 27.54
N PRO A 38 5.45 11.33 26.54
CA PRO A 38 5.10 10.56 25.37
C PRO A 38 6.32 10.25 24.51
N ASP A 39 6.38 9.05 23.91
CA ASP A 39 7.42 8.68 22.94
C ASP A 39 7.17 9.27 21.55
N VAL A 40 5.92 9.54 21.22
CA VAL A 40 5.48 10.00 19.90
C VAL A 40 4.67 11.29 20.07
N LEU A 41 5.02 12.31 19.29
CA LEU A 41 4.28 13.57 19.15
C LEU A 41 3.58 13.59 17.78
N ILE A 42 2.26 13.58 17.79
CA ILE A 42 1.46 13.70 16.57
C ILE A 42 1.07 15.16 16.39
N LEU A 43 1.58 15.79 15.35
CA LEU A 43 1.39 17.21 15.08
C LEU A 43 0.48 17.42 13.88
N SER A 44 -0.41 18.39 13.93
CA SER A 44 -1.20 18.79 12.75
C SER A 44 -0.31 19.25 11.59
N THR A 45 0.83 19.84 11.90
CA THR A 45 1.92 20.17 10.97
C THR A 45 3.24 20.28 11.70
N ALA A 46 4.32 19.78 11.12
CA ALA A 46 5.67 19.90 11.68
C ALA A 46 6.17 21.36 11.73
N ALA A 47 5.55 22.29 10.99
CA ALA A 47 5.83 23.72 11.10
C ALA A 47 5.54 24.31 12.50
N LEU A 48 4.77 23.58 13.33
CA LEU A 48 4.59 23.94 14.75
C LEU A 48 5.90 23.90 15.55
N VAL A 49 6.84 23.03 15.19
CA VAL A 49 8.11 22.89 15.93
C VAL A 49 8.89 24.20 15.94
N PRO A 50 9.33 24.78 14.82
CA PRO A 50 10.02 26.07 14.84
C PRO A 50 9.15 27.19 15.41
N ALA A 51 7.84 27.22 15.14
CA ALA A 51 6.94 28.24 15.64
C ALA A 51 6.85 28.26 17.20
N LEU A 52 6.82 27.09 17.84
CA LEU A 52 6.83 26.97 19.29
C LEU A 52 8.17 27.40 19.89
N PHE A 53 9.30 27.05 19.27
CA PHE A 53 10.62 27.49 19.73
C PHE A 53 10.82 29.00 19.55
N GLU A 54 10.35 29.60 18.45
CA GLU A 54 10.35 31.05 18.26
C GLU A 54 9.48 31.77 19.30
N THR A 55 8.29 31.22 19.60
CA THR A 55 7.38 31.73 20.63
C THR A 55 8.06 31.68 22.01
N ALA A 56 8.75 30.57 22.29
CA ALA A 56 9.49 30.43 23.54
C ALA A 56 10.61 31.47 23.66
N GLN A 57 11.37 31.70 22.61
CA GLN A 57 12.42 32.71 22.57
C GLN A 57 11.86 34.13 22.78
N GLN A 58 10.75 34.48 22.12
CA GLN A 58 10.08 35.77 22.27
C GLN A 58 9.49 35.98 23.66
N SER A 59 9.12 34.91 24.35
CA SER A 59 8.57 34.93 25.71
C SER A 59 9.63 34.75 26.79
N GLU A 60 10.91 34.73 26.43
CA GLU A 60 12.05 34.49 27.34
C GLU A 60 11.88 33.16 28.14
N ARG A 61 11.30 32.13 27.51
CA ARG A 61 11.06 30.81 28.10
C ARG A 61 11.94 29.76 27.47
N VAL A 62 12.28 28.75 28.25
CA VAL A 62 12.91 27.52 27.74
C VAL A 62 11.82 26.54 27.36
N LEU A 63 11.87 26.04 26.15
CA LEU A 63 10.98 24.97 25.67
C LEU A 63 11.80 23.71 25.35
N GLN A 64 11.32 22.58 25.82
CA GLN A 64 11.92 21.27 25.52
C GLN A 64 10.84 20.32 25.03
N LEU A 65 10.68 20.18 23.70
CA LEU A 65 9.73 19.26 23.10
C LEU A 65 10.23 17.81 23.14
N GLY A 66 11.53 17.60 23.02
CA GLY A 66 12.17 16.28 23.10
C GLY A 66 12.63 15.94 24.51
N ARG A 67 13.30 14.79 24.68
CA ARG A 67 13.99 14.41 25.92
C ARG A 67 15.37 15.07 26.05
N GLN A 68 15.81 15.73 24.98
CA GLN A 68 16.97 16.60 24.94
C GLN A 68 16.56 17.98 24.41
N SER A 69 17.39 18.98 24.63
CA SER A 69 17.10 20.35 24.24
C SER A 69 17.21 20.59 22.74
N GLY A 70 16.36 21.48 22.23
CA GLY A 70 16.40 21.96 20.86
C GLY A 70 15.64 21.08 19.87
N TYR A 71 15.78 21.42 18.60
CA TYR A 71 15.25 20.68 17.47
C TYR A 71 16.22 20.78 16.30
N GLU A 72 16.08 19.90 15.33
CA GLU A 72 16.90 19.87 14.13
C GLU A 72 16.00 19.85 12.88
N GLN A 73 16.34 20.65 11.88
CA GLN A 73 15.69 20.58 10.57
C GLN A 73 16.42 19.55 9.71
N LEU A 74 15.77 18.41 9.44
CA LEU A 74 16.32 17.31 8.66
C LEU A 74 16.22 17.55 7.14
N ALA A 75 15.19 18.24 6.69
CA ALA A 75 15.00 18.59 5.29
C ALA A 75 14.26 19.92 5.16
N SER A 76 14.65 20.72 4.17
CA SER A 76 13.92 21.92 3.77
C SER A 76 12.70 21.54 2.96
N GLN A 77 11.71 22.43 2.93
CA GLN A 77 10.59 22.27 1.99
C GLN A 77 11.09 22.20 0.57
N SER A 78 10.46 21.36 -0.24
CA SER A 78 10.80 21.19 -1.65
C SER A 78 9.56 21.01 -2.51
N THR A 79 9.73 21.28 -3.80
CA THR A 79 8.70 21.09 -4.83
C THR A 79 9.19 20.02 -5.77
N TYR A 80 8.33 19.11 -6.16
CA TYR A 80 8.64 18.07 -7.13
C TYR A 80 7.54 17.99 -8.19
N GLU A 81 7.88 17.53 -9.37
CA GLU A 81 6.94 17.26 -10.45
C GLU A 81 6.80 15.75 -10.64
N SER A 82 5.58 15.27 -10.70
CA SER A 82 5.27 13.87 -10.96
C SER A 82 4.05 13.76 -11.83
N TYR A 83 4.17 13.09 -12.98
CA TYR A 83 3.07 12.93 -13.98
C TYR A 83 2.41 14.25 -14.37
N GLY A 84 3.20 15.32 -14.53
CA GLY A 84 2.70 16.66 -14.89
C GLY A 84 1.98 17.41 -13.76
N GLN A 85 1.99 16.88 -12.55
CA GLN A 85 1.48 17.55 -11.36
C GLN A 85 2.62 18.02 -10.47
N VAL A 86 2.46 19.23 -9.92
CA VAL A 86 3.43 19.79 -8.97
C VAL A 86 3.02 19.43 -7.56
N GLY A 87 3.86 18.66 -6.88
CA GLY A 87 3.72 18.32 -5.48
C GLY A 87 4.63 19.17 -4.60
N HIS A 88 4.27 19.32 -3.32
CA HIS A 88 5.04 20.02 -2.32
C HIS A 88 5.35 19.07 -1.17
N SER A 89 6.62 18.99 -0.78
CA SER A 89 7.05 18.32 0.45
C SER A 89 7.37 19.36 1.49
N PRO A 90 6.69 19.39 2.64
CA PRO A 90 7.00 20.32 3.71
C PRO A 90 8.38 20.03 4.32
N ALA A 91 8.90 21.02 5.07
CA ALA A 91 10.13 20.83 5.83
C ALA A 91 9.95 19.73 6.90
N ARG A 92 11.01 18.98 7.18
CA ARG A 92 11.02 17.90 8.17
C ARG A 92 11.87 18.29 9.36
N TYR A 93 11.34 18.05 10.54
CA TYR A 93 11.99 18.40 11.81
C TYR A 93 12.11 17.18 12.70
N ASN A 94 13.12 17.18 13.53
CA ASN A 94 13.35 16.18 14.56
C ASN A 94 13.46 16.88 15.93
N VAL A 95 12.89 16.27 16.96
CA VAL A 95 13.10 16.65 18.35
C VAL A 95 13.80 15.50 19.07
N PRO A 96 15.01 15.70 19.59
CA PRO A 96 15.81 14.60 20.10
C PRO A 96 15.11 13.84 21.24
N GLY A 97 15.05 12.50 21.10
CA GLY A 97 14.47 11.60 22.10
C GLY A 97 12.96 11.37 21.99
N ARG A 98 12.28 11.93 20.99
CA ARG A 98 10.87 11.61 20.65
C ARG A 98 10.69 11.54 19.16
N VAL A 99 9.67 10.81 18.70
CA VAL A 99 9.28 10.74 17.30
C VAL A 99 8.25 11.81 16.99
N ILE A 100 8.37 12.44 15.83
CA ILE A 100 7.34 13.36 15.30
C ILE A 100 6.60 12.70 14.16
N ILE A 101 5.28 12.64 14.24
CA ILE A 101 4.39 12.33 13.11
C ILE A 101 3.71 13.63 12.67
N ASP A 102 3.99 14.06 11.45
CA ASP A 102 3.41 15.24 10.82
C ASP A 102 2.18 14.85 9.99
N LYS A 103 0.98 15.11 10.49
CA LYS A 103 -0.29 14.81 9.81
C LYS A 103 -0.44 15.49 8.45
N SER A 104 0.27 16.60 8.21
CA SER A 104 0.28 17.25 6.91
C SER A 104 1.23 16.58 5.89
N ASN A 105 2.04 15.61 6.31
CA ASN A 105 3.07 14.96 5.50
C ASN A 105 3.31 13.50 5.89
N THR A 106 2.24 12.77 6.15
CA THR A 106 2.29 11.33 6.41
C THR A 106 1.23 10.63 5.57
N PHE A 107 1.55 9.45 5.07
CA PHE A 107 0.60 8.59 4.38
C PHE A 107 0.10 7.50 5.33
N PHE A 108 1.03 6.75 5.91
CA PHE A 108 0.67 5.58 6.69
C PHE A 108 -0.10 5.92 7.97
N TYR A 109 0.29 6.97 8.69
CA TYR A 109 -0.45 7.33 9.91
C TYR A 109 -1.90 7.73 9.60
N ASP A 110 -2.15 8.44 8.50
CA ASP A 110 -3.51 8.85 8.11
C ASP A 110 -4.38 7.67 7.66
N GLU A 111 -3.77 6.64 7.08
CA GLU A 111 -4.47 5.47 6.54
C GLU A 111 -4.55 4.30 7.53
N THR A 112 -3.63 4.23 8.50
CA THR A 112 -3.45 3.01 9.31
C THR A 112 -3.16 3.30 10.79
N ASN A 113 -3.33 4.53 11.25
CA ASN A 113 -3.02 5.00 12.59
C ASN A 113 -1.61 4.58 13.08
N LEU A 114 -1.38 4.62 14.38
CA LEU A 114 -0.09 4.26 14.97
C LEU A 114 0.16 2.75 14.93
N ASP A 115 -0.86 1.93 15.14
CA ASP A 115 -0.73 0.48 15.22
C ASP A 115 -0.30 -0.13 13.88
N GLY A 116 -0.86 0.34 12.77
CA GLY A 116 -0.40 -0.05 11.43
C GLY A 116 1.01 0.46 11.13
N CYS A 117 1.37 1.68 11.56
CA CYS A 117 2.74 2.17 11.45
C CYS A 117 3.73 1.30 12.21
N LEU A 118 3.40 0.84 13.43
CA LEU A 118 4.27 -0.02 14.23
C LEU A 118 4.45 -1.40 13.62
N ASP A 119 3.40 -2.00 13.05
CA ASP A 119 3.51 -3.25 12.27
C ASP A 119 4.49 -3.10 11.10
N LEU A 120 4.39 -2.00 10.35
CA LEU A 120 5.31 -1.72 9.24
C LEU A 120 6.75 -1.43 9.70
N VAL A 121 6.96 -0.83 10.87
CA VAL A 121 8.29 -0.70 11.50
C VAL A 121 8.90 -2.07 11.72
N GLU A 122 8.13 -3.01 12.29
CA GLU A 122 8.60 -4.37 12.55
C GLU A 122 8.99 -5.11 11.28
N ARG A 123 8.15 -5.02 10.24
CA ARG A 123 8.38 -5.70 8.95
C ARG A 123 9.54 -5.10 8.16
N SER A 124 9.58 -3.79 8.05
CA SER A 124 10.57 -3.07 7.24
C SER A 124 11.89 -2.81 7.95
N ARG A 125 11.90 -2.84 9.29
CA ARG A 125 13.00 -2.39 10.16
C ARG A 125 13.38 -0.93 9.95
N LYS A 126 12.47 -0.13 9.39
CA LYS A 126 12.64 1.32 9.35
C LYS A 126 12.33 1.92 10.72
N PRO A 127 13.14 2.86 11.22
CA PRO A 127 12.75 3.64 12.39
C PRO A 127 11.39 4.33 12.19
N LEU A 128 10.56 4.41 13.23
CA LEU A 128 9.23 5.04 13.14
C LEU A 128 9.30 6.47 12.58
N GLN A 129 10.33 7.23 12.92
CA GLN A 129 10.54 8.58 12.39
C GLN A 129 10.71 8.60 10.87
N GLU A 130 11.44 7.63 10.30
CA GLU A 130 11.58 7.52 8.84
C GLU A 130 10.32 6.96 8.19
N LEU A 131 9.63 6.03 8.86
CA LEU A 131 8.40 5.44 8.37
C LEU A 131 7.29 6.50 8.27
N SER A 132 7.21 7.44 9.21
CA SER A 132 6.21 8.51 9.21
C SER A 132 6.25 9.37 7.93
N TRP A 133 7.39 9.43 7.24
CA TRP A 133 7.57 10.16 5.97
C TRP A 133 7.69 9.25 4.75
N ALA A 134 7.66 7.93 4.95
CA ALA A 134 7.93 6.99 3.89
C ALA A 134 6.74 6.89 2.92
N SER A 135 7.04 6.78 1.63
CA SER A 135 6.07 6.32 0.66
C SER A 135 5.91 4.80 0.75
N ILE A 136 4.80 4.27 0.26
CA ILE A 136 4.51 2.83 0.24
C ILE A 136 5.65 2.06 -0.44
N GLY A 137 6.10 2.52 -1.61
CA GLY A 137 7.21 1.91 -2.35
C GLY A 137 8.54 1.94 -1.58
N ASN A 138 8.76 2.92 -0.70
CA ASN A 138 9.95 2.98 0.15
C ASN A 138 9.91 1.90 1.25
N VAL A 139 8.73 1.66 1.84
CA VAL A 139 8.54 0.59 2.84
C VAL A 139 8.68 -0.79 2.18
N LEU A 140 8.01 -1.02 1.05
CA LEU A 140 8.14 -2.25 0.27
C LEU A 140 9.61 -2.52 -0.11
N THR A 141 10.33 -1.49 -0.57
CA THR A 141 11.78 -1.61 -0.88
C THR A 141 12.59 -2.00 0.35
N ALA A 142 12.28 -1.47 1.53
CA ALA A 142 12.99 -1.84 2.75
C ALA A 142 12.77 -3.32 3.11
N ILE A 143 11.55 -3.83 2.98
CA ILE A 143 11.22 -5.25 3.18
C ILE A 143 12.02 -6.11 2.17
N GLN A 144 12.03 -5.73 0.90
CA GLN A 144 12.77 -6.43 -0.16
C GLN A 144 14.28 -6.41 0.07
N ILE A 145 14.86 -5.29 0.54
CA ILE A 145 16.27 -5.20 0.91
C ILE A 145 16.59 -6.15 2.06
N ARG A 146 15.73 -6.20 3.08
CA ARG A 146 15.90 -7.10 4.22
C ARG A 146 15.93 -8.57 3.76
N GLU A 147 15.02 -8.95 2.88
CA GLU A 147 14.97 -10.30 2.31
C GLU A 147 16.21 -10.61 1.48
N ALA A 148 16.66 -9.70 0.62
CA ALA A 148 17.88 -9.87 -0.15
C ALA A 148 19.10 -10.06 0.74
N LEU A 149 19.23 -9.29 1.82
CA LEU A 149 20.32 -9.41 2.79
C LEU A 149 20.28 -10.72 3.57
N SER A 150 19.10 -11.22 3.92
CA SER A 150 18.94 -12.52 4.62
C SER A 150 19.42 -13.68 3.76
N ARG A 151 19.33 -13.55 2.44
CA ARG A 151 19.78 -14.54 1.45
C ARG A 151 21.21 -14.33 0.95
N ASN A 152 21.93 -13.36 1.49
CA ASN A 152 23.23 -12.94 0.99
C ASN A 152 23.22 -12.53 -0.51
N VAL A 153 22.11 -11.97 -0.98
CA VAL A 153 21.95 -11.45 -2.33
C VAL A 153 22.29 -9.96 -2.35
N LEU A 154 23.06 -9.54 -3.36
CA LEU A 154 23.43 -8.13 -3.53
C LEU A 154 22.20 -7.28 -3.88
N VAL A 155 22.01 -6.22 -3.13
CA VAL A 155 21.00 -5.21 -3.43
C VAL A 155 21.41 -4.43 -4.69
N PRO A 156 20.52 -4.24 -5.69
CA PRO A 156 20.85 -3.51 -6.89
C PRO A 156 21.34 -2.09 -6.59
N TRP A 157 22.51 -1.72 -7.13
CA TRP A 157 23.10 -0.38 -6.95
C TRP A 157 22.19 0.72 -7.51
N LYS A 158 21.72 0.52 -8.77
CA LYS A 158 20.78 1.41 -9.45
C LYS A 158 19.43 0.74 -9.59
N SER A 159 18.36 1.50 -9.44
CA SER A 159 17.00 1.06 -9.67
C SER A 159 16.72 0.84 -11.16
N TRP A 160 17.32 1.63 -12.02
CA TRP A 160 17.01 1.59 -13.44
C TRP A 160 17.58 0.37 -14.15
N ARG A 161 16.74 -0.32 -14.91
CA ARG A 161 17.08 -1.44 -15.79
C ARG A 161 16.60 -1.17 -17.21
N HIS A 162 17.32 -1.66 -18.19
CA HIS A 162 16.85 -1.64 -19.57
C HIS A 162 15.72 -2.68 -19.76
N GLU A 163 14.66 -2.27 -20.44
CA GLU A 163 13.70 -3.21 -20.99
C GLU A 163 14.34 -4.03 -22.10
N PHE A 164 13.83 -5.26 -22.29
CA PHE A 164 14.16 -6.00 -23.49
C PHE A 164 13.51 -5.34 -24.70
N PRO A 165 14.25 -5.20 -25.83
CA PRO A 165 13.66 -4.67 -27.06
C PRO A 165 12.44 -5.50 -27.47
N LYS A 166 11.34 -4.83 -27.78
CA LYS A 166 10.07 -5.42 -28.23
C LYS A 166 9.72 -4.92 -29.59
N GLN A 167 9.19 -5.81 -30.45
CA GLN A 167 8.53 -5.38 -31.67
C GLN A 167 7.22 -4.70 -31.32
N MET A 168 6.71 -3.83 -32.21
CA MET A 168 5.46 -3.09 -31.99
C MET A 168 4.29 -4.02 -31.61
N ARG A 169 4.18 -5.18 -32.25
CA ARG A 169 3.16 -6.17 -31.90
C ARG A 169 3.31 -6.66 -30.46
N GLN A 170 4.51 -7.00 -30.04
CA GLN A 170 4.79 -7.44 -28.65
C GLN A 170 4.51 -6.33 -27.66
N LEU A 171 4.84 -5.09 -28.00
CA LEU A 171 4.54 -3.94 -27.16
C LEU A 171 3.03 -3.78 -26.97
N HIS A 172 2.24 -3.88 -28.04
CA HIS A 172 0.78 -3.82 -27.94
C HIS A 172 0.19 -4.97 -27.09
N GLU A 173 0.74 -6.17 -27.16
CA GLU A 173 0.30 -7.29 -26.32
C GLU A 173 0.69 -7.10 -24.85
N ALA A 174 1.86 -6.50 -24.59
CA ALA A 174 2.36 -6.23 -23.26
C ALA A 174 1.62 -5.07 -22.57
N ASP A 175 1.33 -4.01 -23.32
CA ASP A 175 0.77 -2.75 -22.82
C ASP A 175 -0.76 -2.71 -22.87
N ARG A 176 -1.41 -3.80 -22.46
CA ARG A 176 -2.89 -3.85 -22.40
C ARG A 176 -3.47 -3.50 -21.03
N GLY A 177 -2.63 -3.45 -20.00
CA GLY A 177 -3.08 -3.28 -18.62
C GLY A 177 -4.02 -4.37 -18.14
N GLY A 178 -4.79 -4.09 -17.10
CA GLY A 178 -5.88 -4.94 -16.62
C GLY A 178 -7.03 -4.98 -17.62
N PHE A 179 -7.77 -6.10 -17.64
CA PHE A 179 -8.92 -6.25 -18.53
C PHE A 179 -10.16 -5.59 -17.92
N THR A 180 -10.95 -4.95 -18.80
CA THR A 180 -12.24 -4.38 -18.42
C THR A 180 -13.27 -4.81 -19.46
N PHE A 181 -14.34 -5.44 -19.01
CA PHE A 181 -15.51 -5.69 -19.87
C PHE A 181 -16.34 -4.41 -19.96
N ALA A 182 -16.75 -4.06 -21.17
CA ALA A 182 -17.67 -2.95 -21.34
C ALA A 182 -18.95 -3.22 -20.55
N PRO A 183 -19.43 -2.24 -19.74
CA PRO A 183 -20.65 -2.46 -18.97
C PRO A 183 -21.85 -2.62 -19.92
N GLU A 184 -22.73 -3.57 -19.62
CA GLU A 184 -24.03 -3.67 -20.27
C GLU A 184 -24.92 -2.53 -19.75
N VAL A 185 -25.20 -1.56 -20.63
CA VAL A 185 -25.95 -0.35 -20.24
C VAL A 185 -27.41 -0.69 -19.99
N GLY A 186 -27.90 -0.42 -18.80
CA GLY A 186 -29.29 -0.67 -18.43
C GLY A 186 -29.52 -0.68 -16.92
N VAL A 187 -30.73 -1.07 -16.54
CA VAL A 187 -31.08 -1.38 -15.16
C VAL A 187 -31.10 -2.90 -15.03
N HIS A 188 -30.30 -3.40 -14.13
CA HIS A 188 -30.17 -4.82 -13.87
C HIS A 188 -30.72 -5.12 -12.48
N ASP A 189 -31.71 -6.02 -12.42
CA ASP A 189 -32.22 -6.54 -11.16
C ASP A 189 -31.36 -7.72 -10.72
N THR A 190 -31.15 -7.85 -9.42
CA THR A 190 -30.41 -8.97 -8.82
C THR A 190 -28.98 -9.10 -9.39
N VAL A 191 -28.16 -8.08 -9.18
CA VAL A 191 -26.74 -8.11 -9.52
C VAL A 191 -25.94 -8.66 -8.35
N HIS A 192 -25.02 -9.56 -8.64
CA HIS A 192 -24.06 -10.15 -7.71
C HIS A 192 -22.67 -9.73 -8.10
N GLU A 193 -21.83 -9.41 -7.14
CA GLU A 193 -20.42 -9.09 -7.31
C GLU A 193 -19.57 -10.26 -6.82
N LEU A 194 -18.58 -10.62 -7.63
CA LEU A 194 -17.53 -11.56 -7.24
C LEU A 194 -16.19 -10.84 -7.39
N ASP A 195 -15.30 -10.99 -6.41
CA ASP A 195 -14.00 -10.30 -6.36
C ASP A 195 -12.85 -11.28 -6.07
N PHE A 196 -11.75 -11.15 -6.83
CA PHE A 196 -10.55 -11.94 -6.58
C PHE A 196 -9.74 -11.33 -5.43
N SER A 197 -9.58 -12.07 -4.37
CA SER A 197 -8.80 -11.64 -3.21
C SER A 197 -7.35 -11.36 -3.58
N SER A 198 -6.91 -10.09 -3.46
CA SER A 198 -5.53 -9.68 -3.72
C SER A 198 -4.97 -10.24 -5.05
N LEU A 199 -5.69 -10.08 -6.16
CA LEU A 199 -5.40 -10.74 -7.45
C LEU A 199 -3.93 -10.64 -7.86
N TYR A 200 -3.37 -9.45 -8.00
CA TYR A 200 -2.01 -9.25 -8.49
C TYR A 200 -0.91 -9.80 -7.56
N PRO A 201 -0.97 -9.61 -6.24
CA PRO A 201 -0.07 -10.27 -5.31
C PRO A 201 -0.13 -11.80 -5.42
N ASN A 202 -1.34 -12.37 -5.46
CA ASN A 202 -1.53 -13.82 -5.59
C ASN A 202 -1.01 -14.36 -6.93
N ILE A 203 -1.21 -13.67 -8.05
CA ILE A 203 -0.59 -14.05 -9.33
C ILE A 203 0.93 -14.06 -9.21
N THR A 204 1.51 -13.05 -8.55
CA THR A 204 2.96 -12.98 -8.34
C THR A 204 3.47 -14.21 -7.60
N CYS A 205 2.76 -14.65 -6.57
CA CYS A 205 3.14 -15.82 -5.76
C CYS A 205 2.86 -17.14 -6.49
N THR A 206 1.63 -17.37 -6.97
CA THR A 206 1.22 -18.66 -7.57
C THR A 206 1.89 -18.93 -8.92
N ARG A 207 2.28 -17.89 -9.65
CA ARG A 207 2.97 -18.01 -10.95
C ARG A 207 4.47 -17.77 -10.87
N ASN A 208 5.02 -17.67 -9.66
CA ASN A 208 6.46 -17.49 -9.42
C ASN A 208 7.06 -16.31 -10.20
N ILE A 209 6.36 -15.17 -10.24
CA ILE A 209 6.80 -13.99 -10.99
C ILE A 209 7.74 -13.15 -10.13
N SER A 210 9.00 -13.07 -10.56
CA SER A 210 10.04 -12.29 -9.88
C SER A 210 11.04 -11.76 -10.93
N PRO A 211 11.76 -10.67 -10.65
CA PRO A 211 12.73 -10.12 -11.60
C PRO A 211 13.77 -11.10 -12.10
N GLU A 212 14.15 -12.11 -11.33
CA GLU A 212 15.11 -13.15 -11.71
C GLU A 212 14.46 -14.36 -12.38
N THR A 213 13.17 -14.61 -12.14
CA THR A 213 12.48 -15.77 -12.70
C THR A 213 11.90 -15.53 -14.09
N ILE A 214 11.44 -14.29 -14.36
CA ILE A 214 10.82 -13.95 -15.65
C ILE A 214 11.86 -13.88 -16.77
N ARG A 215 11.58 -14.49 -17.93
CA ARG A 215 12.50 -14.59 -19.07
C ARG A 215 13.86 -15.16 -18.65
N CYS A 216 13.84 -16.24 -17.89
CA CYS A 216 15.05 -16.96 -17.52
C CYS A 216 15.68 -17.65 -18.77
N ASP A 217 17.00 -17.79 -18.76
CA ASP A 217 17.74 -18.48 -19.81
C ASP A 217 17.78 -20.00 -19.59
N CYS A 218 17.18 -20.51 -18.49
CA CYS A 218 17.18 -21.93 -18.11
C CYS A 218 16.23 -22.75 -18.97
N HIS A 219 15.17 -22.13 -19.49
CA HIS A 219 14.06 -22.81 -20.17
C HIS A 219 13.68 -22.07 -21.46
N ASN A 220 13.24 -22.86 -22.45
CA ASN A 220 12.66 -22.32 -23.68
C ASN A 220 11.15 -22.60 -23.71
N ARG A 221 10.44 -22.16 -22.64
CA ARG A 221 8.98 -22.28 -22.50
C ARG A 221 8.29 -20.96 -22.80
N THR A 222 7.01 -21.04 -23.07
CA THR A 222 6.11 -19.89 -23.29
C THR A 222 5.05 -19.90 -22.19
N ASP A 223 5.45 -19.56 -20.98
CA ASP A 223 4.62 -19.69 -19.78
C ASP A 223 3.62 -18.54 -19.64
N VAL A 224 4.01 -17.32 -20.05
CA VAL A 224 3.17 -16.13 -19.92
C VAL A 224 2.21 -16.00 -21.10
N PRO A 225 0.88 -15.92 -20.86
CA PRO A 225 -0.12 -15.87 -21.92
C PRO A 225 0.07 -14.68 -22.87
N GLY A 226 0.08 -14.96 -24.17
CA GLY A 226 0.20 -13.95 -25.22
C GLY A 226 1.56 -13.28 -25.37
N LEU A 227 2.43 -13.33 -24.35
CA LEU A 227 3.75 -12.70 -24.38
C LEU A 227 4.88 -13.68 -24.66
N GLY A 228 4.67 -14.97 -24.39
CA GLY A 228 5.66 -16.02 -24.63
C GLY A 228 6.90 -15.91 -23.77
N TYR A 229 6.83 -15.25 -22.60
CA TYR A 229 7.94 -15.23 -21.65
C TYR A 229 8.02 -16.56 -20.91
N SER A 230 9.25 -17.03 -20.68
CA SER A 230 9.52 -18.14 -19.78
C SER A 230 9.50 -17.70 -18.31
N ILE A 231 9.14 -18.62 -17.42
CA ILE A 231 9.24 -18.45 -15.97
C ILE A 231 10.12 -19.58 -15.44
N CYS A 232 11.09 -19.25 -14.58
CA CYS A 232 11.99 -20.21 -13.97
C CYS A 232 11.25 -21.13 -12.98
N ASP A 233 11.68 -22.39 -12.89
CA ASP A 233 11.15 -23.32 -11.89
C ASP A 233 11.74 -23.10 -10.50
N GLU A 234 12.90 -22.43 -10.42
CA GLU A 234 13.49 -22.04 -9.13
C GLU A 234 12.64 -20.95 -8.46
N PRO A 235 12.38 -21.05 -7.15
CA PRO A 235 11.60 -20.06 -6.43
C PRO A 235 12.17 -18.65 -6.54
N GLY A 236 11.33 -17.71 -6.91
CA GLY A 236 11.67 -16.29 -6.94
C GLY A 236 11.63 -15.65 -5.56
N TYR A 237 12.42 -14.59 -5.34
CA TYR A 237 12.43 -13.92 -4.04
C TYR A 237 11.17 -13.05 -3.81
N LEU A 238 10.53 -12.55 -4.87
CA LEU A 238 9.36 -11.67 -4.72
C LEU A 238 8.14 -12.41 -4.17
N PRO A 239 7.82 -13.64 -4.59
CA PRO A 239 6.85 -14.49 -3.90
C PRO A 239 7.14 -14.66 -2.41
N ASP A 240 8.38 -14.91 -2.03
CA ASP A 240 8.76 -15.09 -0.62
C ASP A 240 8.64 -13.80 0.22
N VAL A 241 8.71 -12.63 -0.42
CA VAL A 241 8.42 -11.33 0.23
C VAL A 241 6.93 -11.12 0.41
N LEU A 242 6.12 -11.49 -0.58
CA LEU A 242 4.70 -11.14 -0.62
C LEU A 242 3.81 -12.18 0.06
N GLN A 243 4.12 -13.47 -0.06
CA GLN A 243 3.30 -14.53 0.51
C GLN A 243 3.04 -14.36 2.03
N PRO A 244 4.05 -14.10 2.87
CA PRO A 244 3.80 -13.86 4.29
C PRO A 244 2.89 -12.64 4.55
N ILE A 245 2.94 -11.61 3.70
CA ILE A 245 2.10 -10.42 3.85
C ILE A 245 0.64 -10.74 3.49
N ILE A 246 0.42 -11.58 2.48
CA ILE A 246 -0.91 -12.06 2.07
C ILE A 246 -1.51 -12.91 3.21
N ASP A 247 -0.75 -13.89 3.68
CA ASP A 247 -1.19 -14.83 4.72
C ASP A 247 -1.53 -14.11 6.03
N ASP A 248 -0.65 -13.21 6.48
CA ASP A 248 -0.86 -12.41 7.69
C ASP A 248 -2.11 -11.53 7.55
N ARG A 249 -2.33 -10.92 6.38
CA ARG A 249 -3.52 -10.10 6.15
C ARG A 249 -4.82 -10.93 6.19
N ASP A 250 -4.81 -12.12 5.64
CA ASP A 250 -5.96 -13.03 5.68
C ASP A 250 -6.22 -13.55 7.10
N GLU A 251 -5.16 -13.79 7.89
CA GLU A 251 -5.29 -14.08 9.32
C GLU A 251 -5.91 -12.90 10.09
N LEU A 252 -5.43 -11.67 9.84
CA LEU A 252 -5.97 -10.46 10.45
C LEU A 252 -7.46 -10.29 10.13
N LYS A 253 -7.88 -10.45 8.87
CA LYS A 253 -9.30 -10.41 8.47
C LYS A 253 -10.13 -11.44 9.24
N THR A 254 -9.60 -12.66 9.40
CA THR A 254 -10.28 -13.71 10.15
C THR A 254 -10.44 -13.34 11.63
N ARG A 255 -9.42 -12.81 12.25
CA ARG A 255 -9.43 -12.33 13.65
C ARG A 255 -10.39 -11.15 13.83
N ILE A 256 -10.41 -10.20 12.90
CA ILE A 256 -11.36 -9.07 12.91
C ILE A 256 -12.80 -9.57 12.91
N ALA A 257 -13.13 -10.58 12.09
CA ALA A 257 -14.47 -11.16 12.02
C ALA A 257 -14.87 -11.90 13.31
N GLN A 258 -13.91 -12.41 14.06
CA GLN A 258 -14.14 -13.20 15.28
C GLN A 258 -14.15 -12.38 16.57
N THR A 259 -13.56 -11.19 16.59
CA THR A 259 -13.47 -10.37 17.81
C THR A 259 -14.71 -9.49 18.01
N ASN A 260 -15.16 -9.40 19.27
CA ASN A 260 -16.22 -8.50 19.68
C ASN A 260 -15.70 -7.27 20.45
N ASP A 261 -14.41 -7.24 20.75
CA ASP A 261 -13.74 -6.12 21.41
C ASP A 261 -13.44 -5.02 20.37
N SER A 262 -13.95 -3.81 20.59
CA SER A 262 -13.82 -2.70 19.66
C SER A 262 -12.37 -2.24 19.50
N ASP A 263 -11.62 -2.17 20.60
CA ASP A 263 -10.27 -1.64 20.62
C ASP A 263 -9.31 -2.63 19.95
N VAL A 264 -9.49 -3.93 20.23
CA VAL A 264 -8.75 -4.98 19.55
C VAL A 264 -9.09 -5.01 18.06
N ARG A 265 -10.36 -4.81 17.70
CA ARG A 265 -10.79 -4.77 16.29
C ARG A 265 -10.14 -3.60 15.55
N GLU A 266 -10.08 -2.42 16.17
CA GLU A 266 -9.45 -1.24 15.59
C GLU A 266 -7.96 -1.49 15.33
N THR A 267 -7.21 -1.97 16.33
CA THR A 267 -5.79 -2.34 16.17
C THR A 267 -5.56 -3.35 15.04
N LEU A 268 -6.38 -4.41 14.95
CA LEU A 268 -6.26 -5.40 13.88
C LEU A 268 -6.61 -4.82 12.51
N GLN A 269 -7.58 -3.90 12.44
CA GLN A 269 -7.96 -3.23 11.22
C GLN A 269 -6.82 -2.34 10.71
N ASP A 270 -6.20 -1.55 11.57
CA ASP A 270 -5.06 -0.70 11.26
C ASP A 270 -3.88 -1.51 10.69
N GLN A 271 -3.57 -2.65 11.31
CA GLN A 271 -2.56 -3.58 10.81
C GLN A 271 -2.94 -4.16 9.44
N SER A 272 -4.20 -4.59 9.26
CA SER A 272 -4.69 -5.12 7.98
C SER A 272 -4.65 -4.08 6.87
N ASP A 273 -4.98 -2.82 7.18
CA ASP A 273 -4.93 -1.72 6.21
C ASP A 273 -3.49 -1.35 5.84
N ALA A 274 -2.55 -1.42 6.78
CA ALA A 274 -1.13 -1.25 6.50
C ALA A 274 -0.63 -2.28 5.49
N LEU A 275 -0.97 -3.57 5.67
CA LEU A 275 -0.61 -4.63 4.72
C LEU A 275 -1.32 -4.48 3.37
N LYS A 276 -2.59 -4.04 3.37
CA LYS A 276 -3.33 -3.76 2.14
C LYS A 276 -2.59 -2.78 1.23
N TRP A 277 -2.06 -1.69 1.79
CA TRP A 277 -1.34 -0.69 1.01
C TRP A 277 -0.04 -1.22 0.41
N ILE A 278 0.66 -2.10 1.11
CA ILE A 278 1.84 -2.78 0.56
C ILE A 278 1.44 -3.68 -0.62
N LEU A 279 0.39 -4.49 -0.46
CA LEU A 279 -0.09 -5.41 -1.50
C LEU A 279 -0.64 -4.69 -2.73
N VAL A 280 -1.42 -3.61 -2.55
CA VAL A 280 -1.94 -2.80 -3.66
C VAL A 280 -0.81 -2.19 -4.50
N SER A 281 0.29 -1.82 -3.86
CA SER A 281 1.40 -1.13 -4.54
C SER A 281 2.41 -2.06 -5.19
N CYS A 282 2.51 -3.32 -4.76
CA CYS A 282 3.58 -4.24 -5.17
C CYS A 282 3.61 -4.49 -6.68
N PHE A 283 2.44 -4.56 -7.32
CA PHE A 283 2.30 -4.72 -8.76
C PHE A 283 2.79 -3.49 -9.52
N GLY A 284 2.25 -2.31 -9.21
CA GLY A 284 2.65 -1.06 -9.87
C GLY A 284 4.12 -0.74 -9.71
N TYR A 285 4.70 -1.18 -8.58
CA TYR A 285 6.12 -1.01 -8.29
C TYR A 285 7.02 -1.81 -9.24
N GLN A 286 6.54 -2.90 -9.85
CA GLN A 286 7.30 -3.65 -10.85
C GLN A 286 7.46 -2.86 -12.17
N GLY A 287 6.48 -2.04 -12.53
CA GLY A 287 6.53 -1.16 -13.71
C GLY A 287 7.18 0.20 -13.47
N PHE A 288 7.54 0.53 -12.22
CA PHE A 288 8.11 1.82 -11.89
C PHE A 288 9.62 1.86 -12.13
N SER A 289 10.09 2.74 -13.01
CA SER A 289 11.51 2.82 -13.44
C SER A 289 12.50 3.06 -12.30
N ASN A 290 12.07 3.69 -11.21
CA ASN A 290 12.89 3.94 -10.03
C ASN A 290 12.79 2.85 -8.95
N ALA A 291 11.97 1.82 -9.17
CA ALA A 291 11.87 0.69 -8.26
C ALA A 291 13.17 -0.12 -8.26
N LYS A 292 13.78 -0.26 -7.08
CA LYS A 292 15.08 -0.93 -6.94
C LYS A 292 15.04 -2.39 -7.38
N PHE A 293 13.94 -3.06 -7.13
CA PHE A 293 13.69 -4.46 -7.51
C PHE A 293 12.59 -4.60 -8.58
N GLY A 294 12.23 -3.51 -9.26
CA GLY A 294 11.23 -3.53 -10.33
C GLY A 294 11.77 -4.11 -11.63
N ARG A 295 10.89 -4.75 -12.40
CA ARG A 295 11.13 -5.22 -13.75
C ARG A 295 9.85 -5.17 -14.54
N ILE A 296 9.84 -4.44 -15.67
CA ILE A 296 8.64 -4.22 -16.48
C ILE A 296 8.04 -5.54 -16.99
N GLU A 297 8.85 -6.52 -17.32
CA GLU A 297 8.38 -7.82 -17.78
C GLU A 297 7.60 -8.59 -16.70
N CYS A 298 7.87 -8.34 -15.40
CA CYS A 298 7.04 -8.86 -14.31
C CYS A 298 5.66 -8.20 -14.31
N HIS A 299 5.61 -6.87 -14.45
CA HIS A 299 4.36 -6.12 -14.56
C HIS A 299 3.51 -6.59 -15.74
N GLU A 300 4.12 -6.78 -16.90
CA GLU A 300 3.48 -7.28 -18.11
C GLU A 300 2.93 -8.71 -17.92
N ALA A 301 3.71 -9.59 -17.29
CA ALA A 301 3.31 -10.96 -17.02
C ALA A 301 2.13 -11.04 -16.06
N ILE A 302 2.15 -10.27 -14.97
CA ILE A 302 1.05 -10.21 -14.00
C ILE A 302 -0.25 -9.76 -14.70
N ASN A 303 -0.20 -8.73 -15.55
CA ASN A 303 -1.35 -8.29 -16.33
C ASN A 303 -1.85 -9.35 -17.31
N ALA A 304 -0.94 -10.11 -17.94
CA ALA A 304 -1.31 -11.16 -18.88
C ALA A 304 -2.07 -12.30 -18.18
N PHE A 305 -1.57 -12.75 -17.03
CA PHE A 305 -2.27 -13.76 -16.21
C PHE A 305 -3.59 -13.24 -15.65
N ALA A 306 -3.65 -12.01 -15.19
CA ALA A 306 -4.89 -11.41 -14.68
C ALA A 306 -5.99 -11.38 -15.74
N ARG A 307 -5.64 -11.03 -16.99
CA ARG A 307 -6.59 -11.08 -18.12
C ARG A 307 -7.10 -12.49 -18.39
N GLU A 308 -6.23 -13.50 -18.36
CA GLU A 308 -6.61 -14.89 -18.57
C GLU A 308 -7.52 -15.40 -17.46
N ILE A 309 -7.18 -15.11 -16.21
CA ILE A 309 -7.98 -15.47 -15.03
C ILE A 309 -9.38 -14.87 -15.12
N LEU A 310 -9.48 -13.57 -15.44
CA LEU A 310 -10.77 -12.89 -15.56
C LEU A 310 -11.61 -13.46 -16.71
N LEU A 311 -11.00 -13.81 -17.85
CA LEU A 311 -11.68 -14.44 -18.98
C LEU A 311 -12.14 -15.86 -18.63
N THR A 312 -11.33 -16.63 -17.92
CA THR A 312 -11.67 -17.96 -17.42
C THR A 312 -12.88 -17.91 -16.48
N ALA A 313 -12.85 -16.96 -15.54
CA ALA A 313 -13.97 -16.72 -14.62
C ALA A 313 -15.25 -16.35 -15.37
N LYS A 314 -15.17 -15.42 -16.33
CA LYS A 314 -16.31 -15.06 -17.20
C LYS A 314 -16.90 -16.28 -17.88
N GLN A 315 -16.07 -17.09 -18.55
CA GLN A 315 -16.54 -18.27 -19.30
C GLN A 315 -17.22 -19.28 -18.37
N ARG A 316 -16.67 -19.50 -17.17
CA ARG A 316 -17.24 -20.44 -16.19
C ARG A 316 -18.58 -19.93 -15.62
N LEU A 317 -18.68 -18.64 -15.31
CA LEU A 317 -19.93 -18.01 -14.87
C LEU A 317 -21.01 -18.10 -15.93
N GLU A 318 -20.70 -17.79 -17.19
CA GLU A 318 -21.65 -17.90 -18.30
C GLU A 318 -22.08 -19.35 -18.55
N ALA A 319 -21.16 -20.32 -18.45
CA ALA A 319 -21.51 -21.75 -18.55
C ALA A 319 -22.44 -22.20 -17.40
N GLY A 320 -22.33 -21.59 -16.23
CA GLY A 320 -23.19 -21.82 -15.06
C GLY A 320 -24.57 -21.12 -15.11
N GLY A 321 -24.88 -20.45 -16.21
CA GLY A 321 -26.18 -19.79 -16.41
C GLY A 321 -26.25 -18.37 -15.84
N TRP A 322 -25.12 -17.70 -15.72
CA TRP A 322 -25.02 -16.31 -15.31
C TRP A 322 -24.56 -15.43 -16.46
N ARG A 323 -25.10 -14.25 -16.59
CA ARG A 323 -24.70 -13.25 -17.58
C ARG A 323 -23.80 -12.21 -16.93
N VAL A 324 -22.58 -12.04 -17.46
CA VAL A 324 -21.66 -11.02 -17.01
C VAL A 324 -22.10 -9.66 -17.54
N VAL A 325 -22.44 -8.74 -16.67
CA VAL A 325 -22.89 -7.38 -17.01
C VAL A 325 -21.75 -6.36 -16.95
N HIS A 326 -20.72 -6.63 -16.18
CA HIS A 326 -19.51 -5.81 -16.09
C HIS A 326 -18.36 -6.62 -15.48
N GLY A 327 -17.13 -6.15 -15.67
CA GLY A 327 -15.94 -6.66 -14.98
C GLY A 327 -14.80 -5.69 -15.13
N ILE A 328 -14.05 -5.53 -14.07
CA ILE A 328 -12.91 -4.61 -13.96
C ILE A 328 -11.81 -5.29 -13.17
N VAL A 329 -10.69 -5.58 -13.80
CA VAL A 329 -9.44 -6.07 -13.20
C VAL A 329 -9.62 -7.36 -12.37
N ASP A 330 -10.17 -7.25 -11.18
CA ASP A 330 -10.34 -8.29 -10.16
C ASP A 330 -11.81 -8.56 -9.80
N SER A 331 -12.73 -7.67 -10.20
CA SER A 331 -14.15 -7.79 -9.88
C SER A 331 -14.99 -8.12 -11.12
N ILE A 332 -16.02 -8.97 -10.94
CA ILE A 332 -17.00 -9.36 -11.95
C ILE A 332 -18.41 -9.20 -11.40
N TRP A 333 -19.27 -8.50 -12.13
CA TRP A 333 -20.69 -8.36 -11.81
C TRP A 333 -21.53 -9.23 -12.74
N VAL A 334 -22.37 -10.05 -12.15
CA VAL A 334 -23.23 -10.99 -12.86
C VAL A 334 -24.69 -10.82 -12.48
N THR A 335 -25.57 -11.16 -13.43
CA THR A 335 -27.02 -11.26 -13.21
C THR A 335 -27.50 -12.62 -13.73
N PRO A 336 -28.63 -13.15 -13.23
CA PRO A 336 -29.24 -14.33 -13.82
C PRO A 336 -29.42 -14.21 -15.33
N ASP A 337 -28.95 -15.21 -16.10
CA ASP A 337 -29.19 -15.23 -17.54
C ASP A 337 -30.68 -15.49 -17.79
N PRO A 338 -31.42 -14.59 -18.50
CA PRO A 338 -32.85 -14.74 -18.76
C PRO A 338 -33.18 -15.96 -19.63
N ASP A 339 -32.25 -16.44 -20.42
CA ASP A 339 -32.42 -17.59 -21.31
C ASP A 339 -32.17 -18.93 -20.58
N VAL A 340 -31.70 -18.90 -19.33
CA VAL A 340 -31.45 -20.09 -18.50
C VAL A 340 -32.47 -20.16 -17.36
N ALA A 341 -33.20 -21.27 -17.33
CA ALA A 341 -34.20 -21.54 -16.29
C ALA A 341 -33.52 -21.61 -14.90
N ALA A 342 -34.22 -21.11 -13.86
CA ALA A 342 -33.64 -21.00 -12.53
C ALA A 342 -33.15 -22.33 -11.92
N ASP A 343 -33.81 -23.45 -12.27
CA ASP A 343 -33.45 -24.80 -11.86
C ASP A 343 -32.21 -25.38 -12.58
N ARG A 344 -31.77 -24.72 -13.65
CA ARG A 344 -30.55 -25.07 -14.39
C ARG A 344 -29.37 -24.17 -14.10
N ARG A 345 -29.58 -23.14 -13.30
CA ARG A 345 -28.52 -22.20 -12.91
C ARG A 345 -27.74 -22.76 -11.74
N GLU A 346 -26.43 -22.77 -11.86
CA GLU A 346 -25.54 -23.22 -10.78
C GLU A 346 -25.43 -22.16 -9.67
N CYS A 347 -25.17 -22.62 -8.44
CA CYS A 347 -24.93 -21.73 -7.31
C CYS A 347 -23.61 -20.96 -7.50
N LEU A 348 -23.61 -19.66 -7.21
CA LEU A 348 -22.43 -18.81 -7.34
C LEU A 348 -21.29 -19.25 -6.41
N ASP A 349 -21.60 -19.69 -5.19
CA ASP A 349 -20.58 -20.22 -4.26
C ASP A 349 -19.86 -21.45 -4.84
N THR A 350 -20.59 -22.34 -5.54
CA THR A 350 -20.00 -23.51 -6.20
C THR A 350 -19.09 -23.07 -7.34
N ILE A 351 -19.55 -22.16 -8.19
CA ILE A 351 -18.78 -21.64 -9.31
C ILE A 351 -17.54 -20.90 -8.81
N ALA A 352 -17.68 -20.07 -7.79
CA ALA A 352 -16.56 -19.33 -7.18
C ALA A 352 -15.50 -20.27 -6.60
N ALA A 353 -15.92 -21.37 -5.96
CA ALA A 353 -15.01 -22.39 -5.45
C ALA A 353 -14.24 -23.10 -6.59
N GLU A 354 -14.93 -23.48 -7.68
CA GLU A 354 -14.29 -24.11 -8.84
C GLU A 354 -13.32 -23.16 -9.57
N ILE A 355 -13.69 -21.89 -9.71
CA ILE A 355 -12.80 -20.87 -10.28
C ILE A 355 -11.57 -20.71 -9.39
N SER A 356 -11.76 -20.64 -8.06
CA SER A 356 -10.67 -20.51 -7.10
C SER A 356 -9.70 -21.71 -7.18
N GLU A 357 -10.21 -22.92 -7.29
CA GLU A 357 -9.40 -24.13 -7.46
C GLU A 357 -8.62 -24.11 -8.79
N THR A 358 -9.28 -23.73 -9.89
CA THR A 358 -8.68 -23.71 -11.23
C THR A 358 -7.61 -22.63 -11.36
N THR A 359 -7.82 -21.47 -10.75
CA THR A 359 -6.93 -20.31 -10.86
C THR A 359 -5.88 -20.26 -9.76
N GLU A 360 -6.06 -21.04 -8.67
CA GLU A 360 -5.29 -21.02 -7.43
C GLU A 360 -5.38 -19.66 -6.70
N ILE A 361 -6.41 -18.88 -7.01
CA ILE A 361 -6.67 -17.57 -6.39
C ILE A 361 -8.13 -17.52 -5.95
N ARG A 362 -8.35 -17.18 -4.68
CA ARG A 362 -9.68 -17.15 -4.09
C ARG A 362 -10.56 -16.08 -4.74
N LEU A 363 -11.70 -16.53 -5.29
CA LEU A 363 -12.80 -15.67 -5.74
C LEU A 363 -13.83 -15.60 -4.61
N GLU A 364 -14.06 -14.44 -4.09
CA GLU A 364 -15.04 -14.18 -3.01
C GLU A 364 -16.38 -13.76 -3.64
N TYR A 365 -17.47 -14.26 -3.03
CA TYR A 365 -18.84 -13.91 -3.40
C TYR A 365 -19.65 -13.48 -2.19
#